data_fcc175b61162cd0daf618848e6d0f3da
#
_entry.id   fcc175b61162cd0daf618848e6d0f3da
#
_cell.length_a   1.000
_cell.length_b   1.000
_cell.length_c   1.000
_cell.angle_alpha   90.00
_cell.angle_beta   90.00
_cell.angle_gamma   90.00
#
_symmetry.space_group_name_H-M   'P 1'
#
loop_
_entity.id
_entity.type
_entity.pdbx_description
1 polymer ?
#
loop_
_entity_poly.entity_id
_entity_poly.type
_entity_poly.pdbx_seq_one_letter_code
_entity_poly.pdbx_strand_id
1 'polypeptide(L)'
;FKCLLCNISKDPELAEDYKSLIGYFEKNFYKPPVNIHGYEIASTFGSGRKDTEKFVYGAITQLDNFLRNPGIKRVLCSRTNNVDLDAALQEGHITTVCTRQGDLGEIHQKAFGMFAILSFKDAVLRRPGTEDTRTPHFIYIDEFPLYVNKDTEAFFTLFRKYRCGTLITIQNLSQLTKNKSLAYFKDVIITNTKTQILFGDMTAQ
;
A
#
# COMPACT_ATOMS: atom_id res chain seq x y z
N PHE A 1 3.76 -5.81 18.95
CA PHE A 1 5.03 -5.69 18.21
C PHE A 1 6.04 -6.73 18.69
N LYS A 2 6.35 -6.82 19.99
CA LYS A 2 7.21 -7.87 20.56
C LYS A 2 6.76 -9.29 20.16
N CYS A 3 5.46 -9.59 20.12
CA CYS A 3 4.94 -10.89 19.70
C CYS A 3 5.11 -11.17 18.21
N LEU A 4 4.93 -10.18 17.37
CA LEU A 4 5.20 -10.25 15.93
C LEU A 4 6.67 -10.61 15.67
N LEU A 5 7.55 -9.99 16.42
CA LEU A 5 8.97 -10.20 16.32
C LEU A 5 9.41 -11.53 16.94
N CYS A 6 8.79 -12.04 18.00
CA CYS A 6 9.12 -13.33 18.60
C CYS A 6 8.98 -14.54 17.66
N ASN A 7 8.11 -14.46 16.66
CA ASN A 7 8.00 -15.51 15.64
C ASN A 7 9.11 -15.44 14.58
N ILE A 8 9.70 -14.26 14.38
CA ILE A 8 10.84 -14.04 13.49
C ILE A 8 12.14 -14.52 14.16
N SER A 9 12.23 -14.47 15.50
CA SER A 9 13.43 -14.78 16.28
C SER A 9 13.84 -16.26 16.32
N LYS A 10 13.11 -17.14 15.64
CA LYS A 10 13.50 -18.53 15.47
C LYS A 10 14.60 -18.72 14.42
N ASP A 11 14.88 -17.67 13.64
CA ASP A 11 15.95 -17.66 12.66
C ASP A 11 17.17 -16.94 13.27
N PRO A 12 18.30 -17.65 13.45
CA PRO A 12 19.51 -17.09 14.08
C PRO A 12 20.09 -15.88 13.33
N GLU A 13 19.96 -15.84 11.99
CA GLU A 13 20.46 -14.72 11.18
C GLU A 13 19.63 -13.44 11.37
N LEU A 14 18.35 -13.59 11.70
CA LEU A 14 17.46 -12.48 11.96
C LEU A 14 17.48 -12.03 13.43
N ALA A 15 18.05 -12.83 14.33
CA ALA A 15 17.99 -12.57 15.78
C ALA A 15 18.74 -11.28 16.18
N GLU A 16 19.80 -10.92 15.48
CA GLU A 16 20.63 -9.74 15.80
C GLU A 16 20.00 -8.45 15.28
N ASP A 17 19.48 -8.47 14.06
CA ASP A 17 18.69 -7.36 13.50
C ASP A 17 17.42 -7.11 14.32
N TYR A 18 16.85 -8.16 14.84
CA TYR A 18 15.70 -8.16 15.71
C TYR A 18 15.96 -7.45 17.04
N LYS A 19 17.11 -7.71 17.69
CA LYS A 19 17.50 -7.00 18.90
C LYS A 19 17.70 -5.51 18.66
N SER A 20 18.34 -5.17 17.54
CA SER A 20 18.55 -3.79 17.10
C SER A 20 17.21 -3.07 16.87
N LEU A 21 16.27 -3.72 16.18
CA LEU A 21 14.96 -3.17 15.90
C LEU A 21 14.12 -2.98 17.18
N ILE A 22 14.12 -3.94 18.11
CA ILE A 22 13.47 -3.79 19.42
C ILE A 22 14.08 -2.63 20.19
N GLY A 23 15.42 -2.55 20.26
CA GLY A 23 16.10 -1.46 20.95
C GLY A 23 15.76 -0.10 20.37
N TYR A 24 15.64 0.00 19.06
CA TYR A 24 15.19 1.21 18.37
C TYR A 24 13.76 1.60 18.78
N PHE A 25 12.83 0.64 18.75
CA PHE A 25 11.44 0.89 19.14
C PHE A 25 11.27 1.20 20.63
N GLU A 26 11.97 0.50 21.49
CA GLU A 26 11.96 0.79 22.93
C GLU A 26 12.49 2.19 23.22
N LYS A 27 13.54 2.60 22.55
CA LYS A 27 14.15 3.93 22.72
C LYS A 27 13.27 5.08 22.19
N ASN A 28 12.60 4.89 21.03
CA ASN A 28 11.95 5.99 20.34
C ASN A 28 10.43 6.04 20.55
N PHE A 29 9.79 4.92 20.84
CA PHE A 29 8.33 4.81 20.92
C PHE A 29 7.81 4.32 22.25
N TYR A 30 8.61 3.63 23.05
CA TYR A 30 8.24 3.24 24.38
C TYR A 30 8.43 4.43 25.33
N LYS A 31 7.34 5.17 25.52
CA LYS A 31 7.27 6.13 26.64
C LYS A 31 6.68 5.37 27.83
N PRO A 32 7.30 5.45 29.01
CA PRO A 32 6.67 4.95 30.22
C PRO A 32 5.31 5.62 30.37
N PRO A 33 4.30 4.96 30.96
CA PRO A 33 2.97 5.53 31.15
C PRO A 33 3.09 6.87 31.86
N VAL A 34 2.69 7.93 31.17
CA VAL A 34 2.63 9.27 31.79
C VAL A 34 1.39 9.30 32.62
N ASN A 35 1.56 9.56 33.93
CA ASN A 35 0.46 9.76 34.84
C ASN A 35 -0.24 11.08 34.49
N ILE A 36 -1.32 11.01 33.73
CA ILE A 36 -2.13 12.17 33.36
C ILE A 36 -3.30 12.20 34.35
N HIS A 37 -3.32 13.19 35.24
CA HIS A 37 -4.36 13.43 36.21
C HIS A 37 -4.57 12.34 37.31
N GLY A 38 -3.50 11.64 37.71
CA GLY A 38 -3.62 10.65 38.79
C GLY A 38 -4.26 9.32 38.39
N TYR A 39 -4.60 9.15 37.14
CA TYR A 39 -4.97 7.86 36.56
C TYR A 39 -3.74 7.22 35.95
N GLU A 40 -3.30 6.09 36.54
CA GLU A 40 -2.46 5.18 35.79
C GLU A 40 -3.26 4.73 34.55
N ILE A 41 -2.92 5.27 33.41
CA ILE A 41 -3.25 4.61 32.15
C ILE A 41 -2.34 3.38 32.19
N ALA A 42 -2.80 2.32 32.84
CA ALA A 42 -2.24 1.01 32.67
C ALA A 42 -2.12 0.83 31.18
N SER A 43 -0.87 0.84 30.69
CA SER A 43 -0.63 0.75 29.27
C SER A 43 -1.45 -0.43 28.78
N THR A 44 -2.29 -0.25 27.79
CA THR A 44 -3.09 -1.30 27.17
C THR A 44 -2.20 -2.48 26.75
N PHE A 45 -0.91 -2.28 26.82
CA PHE A 45 0.18 -3.20 26.53
C PHE A 45 1.00 -3.63 27.76
N GLY A 46 0.59 -3.27 28.98
CA GLY A 46 1.46 -3.38 30.18
C GLY A 46 1.22 -4.58 31.08
N SER A 47 0.11 -5.25 30.99
CA SER A 47 -0.26 -6.26 32.00
C SER A 47 0.14 -7.71 31.69
N GLY A 48 0.80 -7.97 30.60
CA GLY A 48 1.34 -9.30 30.35
C GLY A 48 1.33 -9.73 28.89
N ARG A 49 2.26 -10.61 28.56
CA ARG A 49 2.46 -11.19 27.23
C ARG A 49 1.16 -11.76 26.62
N LYS A 50 0.30 -12.39 27.44
CA LYS A 50 -0.96 -13.02 27.00
C LYS A 50 -2.01 -12.01 26.54
N ASP A 51 -2.11 -10.85 27.19
CA ASP A 51 -3.12 -9.85 26.84
C ASP A 51 -2.69 -9.10 25.55
N THR A 52 -1.41 -8.79 25.41
CA THR A 52 -0.87 -8.22 24.18
C THR A 52 -1.06 -9.18 23.00
N GLU A 53 -0.87 -10.48 23.20
CA GLU A 53 -1.11 -11.49 22.16
C GLU A 53 -2.56 -11.50 21.68
N LYS A 54 -3.54 -11.37 22.56
CA LYS A 54 -4.96 -11.31 22.16
C LYS A 54 -5.26 -10.09 21.28
N PHE A 55 -4.75 -8.91 21.66
CA PHE A 55 -4.98 -7.68 20.90
C PHE A 55 -4.34 -7.68 19.51
N VAL A 56 -3.15 -8.26 19.38
CA VAL A 56 -2.42 -8.28 18.10
C VAL A 56 -2.65 -9.55 17.27
N TYR A 57 -3.37 -10.54 17.83
CA TYR A 57 -3.59 -11.83 17.18
C TYR A 57 -4.19 -11.71 15.77
N GLY A 58 -5.19 -10.83 15.62
CA GLY A 58 -5.81 -10.57 14.32
C GLY A 58 -4.80 -10.03 13.29
N ALA A 59 -3.96 -9.07 13.71
CA ALA A 59 -2.93 -8.50 12.83
C ALA A 59 -1.85 -9.53 12.48
N ILE A 60 -1.42 -10.34 13.45
CA ILE A 60 -0.45 -11.43 13.22
C ILE A 60 -1.01 -12.43 12.21
N THR A 61 -2.25 -12.86 12.40
CA THR A 61 -2.90 -13.82 11.51
C THR A 61 -3.01 -13.29 10.07
N GLN A 62 -3.34 -12.02 9.90
CA GLN A 62 -3.39 -11.38 8.58
C GLN A 62 -2.02 -11.33 7.93
N LEU A 63 -0.99 -10.93 8.68
CA LEU A 63 0.39 -10.90 8.19
C LEU A 63 0.92 -12.30 7.85
N ASP A 64 0.66 -13.28 8.71
CA ASP A 64 1.08 -14.66 8.46
C ASP A 64 0.41 -15.22 7.20
N ASN A 65 -0.88 -14.99 7.03
CA ASN A 65 -1.60 -15.40 5.83
C ASN A 65 -1.02 -14.73 4.58
N PHE A 66 -0.70 -13.44 4.67
CA PHE A 66 -0.13 -12.67 3.57
C PHE A 66 1.29 -13.14 3.21
N LEU A 67 2.13 -13.39 4.21
CA LEU A 67 3.53 -13.81 4.02
C LEU A 67 3.69 -15.33 3.75
N ARG A 68 2.61 -16.11 3.74
CA ARG A 68 2.65 -17.53 3.33
C ARG A 68 3.03 -17.71 1.86
N ASN A 69 2.72 -16.75 1.01
CA ASN A 69 3.15 -16.81 -0.38
C ASN A 69 4.66 -16.52 -0.48
N PRO A 70 5.49 -17.49 -0.96
CA PRO A 70 6.94 -17.33 -0.99
C PRO A 70 7.40 -16.18 -1.88
N GLY A 71 6.68 -15.91 -2.98
CA GLY A 71 6.97 -14.79 -3.88
C GLY A 71 6.78 -13.45 -3.19
N ILE A 72 5.65 -13.27 -2.54
CA ILE A 72 5.34 -12.07 -1.75
C ILE A 72 6.35 -11.88 -0.63
N LYS A 73 6.64 -12.94 0.13
CA LYS A 73 7.64 -12.88 1.21
C LYS A 73 9.01 -12.44 0.68
N ARG A 74 9.45 -13.00 -0.45
CA ARG A 74 10.74 -12.65 -1.06
C ARG A 74 10.81 -11.18 -1.46
N VAL A 75 9.75 -10.63 -2.02
CA VAL A 75 9.71 -9.23 -2.44
C VAL A 75 9.63 -8.28 -1.24
N LEU A 76 8.68 -8.51 -0.32
CA LEU A 76 8.43 -7.57 0.77
C LEU A 76 9.41 -7.66 1.93
N CYS A 77 10.03 -8.82 2.14
CA CYS A 77 11.01 -9.05 3.21
C CYS A 77 12.45 -9.02 2.71
N SER A 78 12.70 -8.60 1.47
CA SER A 78 14.05 -8.38 0.97
C SER A 78 14.73 -7.24 1.72
N ARG A 79 16.01 -7.41 2.06
CA ARG A 79 16.83 -6.36 2.68
C ARG A 79 17.29 -5.30 1.66
N THR A 80 17.28 -5.64 0.40
CA THR A 80 17.67 -4.75 -0.70
C THR A 80 16.46 -4.35 -1.50
N ASN A 81 16.29 -3.07 -1.74
CA ASN A 81 15.29 -2.55 -2.66
C ASN A 81 15.95 -2.32 -4.02
N ASN A 82 15.51 -3.09 -5.03
CA ASN A 82 16.01 -2.97 -6.39
C ASN A 82 15.10 -2.08 -7.27
N VAL A 83 14.02 -1.54 -6.71
CA VAL A 83 13.07 -0.69 -7.44
C VAL A 83 13.16 0.73 -6.87
N ASP A 84 13.80 1.61 -7.62
CA ASP A 84 13.84 3.04 -7.31
C ASP A 84 12.84 3.77 -8.20
N LEU A 85 11.64 4.01 -7.65
CA LEU A 85 10.56 4.70 -8.37
C LEU A 85 10.85 6.21 -8.50
N ASP A 86 11.61 6.80 -7.61
CA ASP A 86 11.95 8.22 -7.69
C ASP A 86 12.91 8.44 -8.88
N ALA A 87 13.94 7.60 -9.02
CA ALA A 87 14.83 7.60 -10.19
C ALA A 87 14.07 7.28 -11.47
N ALA A 88 13.23 6.24 -11.46
CA ALA A 88 12.45 5.85 -12.63
C ALA A 88 11.55 6.99 -13.15
N LEU A 89 10.96 7.77 -12.25
CA LEU A 89 10.13 8.92 -12.61
C LEU A 89 10.95 10.09 -13.18
N GLN A 90 12.17 10.33 -12.68
CA GLN A 90 13.04 11.41 -13.15
C GLN A 90 13.69 11.10 -14.49
N GLU A 91 14.15 9.86 -14.67
CA GLU A 91 14.87 9.41 -15.85
C GLU A 91 13.96 8.90 -16.96
N GLY A 92 12.66 8.76 -16.69
CA GLY A 92 11.69 8.31 -17.68
C GLY A 92 11.74 6.81 -17.94
N HIS A 93 12.08 6.01 -16.94
CA HIS A 93 12.13 4.54 -17.10
C HIS A 93 10.74 3.93 -17.28
N ILE A 94 10.70 2.78 -17.93
CA ILE A 94 9.50 1.94 -18.01
C ILE A 94 9.58 0.89 -16.92
N THR A 95 8.62 0.91 -16.01
CA THR A 95 8.49 -0.09 -14.93
C THR A 95 7.23 -0.92 -15.16
N THR A 96 7.38 -2.23 -15.25
CA THR A 96 6.27 -3.15 -15.41
C THR A 96 6.06 -3.95 -14.12
N VAL A 97 4.81 -3.96 -13.62
CA VAL A 97 4.41 -4.73 -12.44
C VAL A 97 3.41 -5.79 -12.85
N CYS A 98 3.79 -7.04 -12.73
CA CYS A 98 2.92 -8.18 -13.04
C CYS A 98 2.29 -8.72 -11.77
N THR A 99 0.96 -8.67 -11.69
CA THR A 99 0.17 -9.15 -10.55
C THR A 99 -0.72 -10.33 -10.94
N ARG A 100 -0.17 -11.29 -11.70
CA ARG A 100 -0.94 -12.40 -12.26
C ARG A 100 -1.59 -13.25 -11.15
N GLN A 101 -2.93 -13.35 -11.18
CA GLN A 101 -3.72 -14.05 -10.17
C GLN A 101 -3.37 -15.55 -10.08
N GLY A 102 -3.07 -16.19 -11.21
CA GLY A 102 -2.71 -17.61 -11.24
C GLY A 102 -1.46 -17.94 -10.44
N ASP A 103 -0.53 -16.99 -10.30
CA ASP A 103 0.71 -17.18 -9.54
C ASP A 103 0.57 -16.72 -8.08
N LEU A 104 -0.16 -15.65 -7.85
CA LEU A 104 -0.25 -15.01 -6.54
C LEU A 104 -1.49 -15.45 -5.74
N GLY A 105 -2.58 -15.80 -6.41
CA GLY A 105 -3.88 -15.92 -5.80
C GLY A 105 -4.55 -14.54 -5.60
N GLU A 106 -5.87 -14.52 -5.47
CA GLU A 106 -6.67 -13.29 -5.47
C GLU A 106 -6.25 -12.28 -4.39
N ILE A 107 -6.06 -12.74 -3.16
CA ILE A 107 -5.72 -11.86 -2.02
C ILE A 107 -4.35 -11.21 -2.23
N HIS A 108 -3.36 -11.99 -2.63
CA HIS A 108 -2.00 -11.50 -2.82
C HIS A 108 -1.86 -10.63 -4.05
N GLN A 109 -2.58 -10.94 -5.15
CA GLN A 109 -2.66 -10.09 -6.33
C GLN A 109 -3.12 -8.68 -5.96
N LYS A 110 -4.26 -8.57 -5.27
CA LYS A 110 -4.82 -7.28 -4.85
C LYS A 110 -3.88 -6.52 -3.94
N ALA A 111 -3.35 -7.18 -2.92
CA ALA A 111 -2.49 -6.53 -1.95
C ALA A 111 -1.15 -6.09 -2.57
N PHE A 112 -0.51 -6.95 -3.37
CA PHE A 112 0.74 -6.59 -4.03
C PHE A 112 0.56 -5.45 -5.05
N GLY A 113 -0.49 -5.52 -5.86
CA GLY A 113 -0.84 -4.44 -6.79
C GLY A 113 -1.10 -3.13 -6.05
N MET A 114 -1.80 -3.19 -4.91
CA MET A 114 -2.04 -2.03 -4.08
C MET A 114 -0.74 -1.42 -3.52
N PHE A 115 0.20 -2.24 -3.02
CA PHE A 115 1.52 -1.76 -2.59
C PHE A 115 2.27 -1.06 -3.72
N ALA A 116 2.29 -1.65 -4.91
CA ALA A 116 2.95 -1.05 -6.06
C ALA A 116 2.33 0.30 -6.44
N ILE A 117 1.01 0.37 -6.50
CA ILE A 117 0.26 1.58 -6.83
C ILE A 117 0.47 2.69 -5.79
N LEU A 118 0.42 2.36 -4.50
CA LEU A 118 0.64 3.34 -3.43
C LEU A 118 2.09 3.82 -3.39
N SER A 119 3.05 2.92 -3.59
CA SER A 119 4.47 3.29 -3.69
C SER A 119 4.72 4.24 -4.85
N PHE A 120 4.11 3.97 -6.01
CA PHE A 120 4.17 4.87 -7.16
C PHE A 120 3.50 6.23 -6.86
N LYS A 121 2.31 6.23 -6.25
CA LYS A 121 1.64 7.47 -5.82
C LYS A 121 2.57 8.32 -4.95
N ASP A 122 3.17 7.71 -3.95
CA ASP A 122 4.04 8.43 -3.03
C ASP A 122 5.31 8.97 -3.72
N ALA A 123 5.88 8.22 -4.65
CA ALA A 123 6.99 8.68 -5.48
C ALA A 123 6.57 9.88 -6.36
N VAL A 124 5.40 9.83 -7.00
CA VAL A 124 4.87 10.95 -7.79
C VAL A 124 4.69 12.19 -6.93
N LEU A 125 4.13 12.08 -5.73
CA LEU A 125 3.88 13.21 -4.83
C LEU A 125 5.17 13.81 -4.25
N ARG A 126 6.27 13.05 -4.20
CA ARG A 126 7.60 13.53 -3.79
C ARG A 126 8.41 14.15 -4.92
N ARG A 127 7.96 14.09 -6.19
CA ARG A 127 8.74 14.57 -7.34
C ARG A 127 9.19 16.01 -7.17
N PRO A 128 10.48 16.31 -7.28
CA PRO A 128 11.00 17.66 -7.24
C PRO A 128 10.63 18.45 -8.49
N GLY A 129 10.84 19.76 -8.46
CA GLY A 129 10.60 20.66 -9.59
C GLY A 129 9.17 21.13 -9.73
N THR A 130 8.87 21.74 -10.86
CA THR A 130 7.56 22.30 -11.21
C THR A 130 6.87 21.50 -12.30
N GLU A 131 5.63 21.80 -12.61
CA GLU A 131 4.89 21.14 -13.70
C GLU A 131 5.66 21.21 -15.03
N ASP A 132 6.34 22.32 -15.32
CA ASP A 132 7.05 22.54 -16.59
C ASP A 132 8.40 21.82 -16.66
N THR A 133 9.06 21.63 -15.52
CA THR A 133 10.42 21.05 -15.48
C THR A 133 10.46 19.53 -15.29
N ARG A 134 9.35 18.92 -14.85
CA ARG A 134 9.30 17.46 -14.64
C ARG A 134 9.22 16.71 -15.95
N THR A 135 9.88 15.57 -16.04
CA THR A 135 9.73 14.62 -17.14
C THR A 135 8.30 14.08 -17.17
N PRO A 136 7.56 14.13 -18.30
CA PRO A 136 6.23 13.51 -18.37
C PRO A 136 6.32 12.01 -18.05
N HIS A 137 5.38 11.54 -17.25
CA HIS A 137 5.29 10.12 -16.93
C HIS A 137 3.83 9.65 -16.98
N PHE A 138 3.61 8.35 -17.19
CA PHE A 138 2.28 7.79 -17.30
C PHE A 138 2.18 6.52 -16.47
N ILE A 139 1.07 6.36 -15.75
CA ILE A 139 0.70 5.10 -15.12
C ILE A 139 -0.45 4.47 -15.89
N TYR A 140 -0.31 3.19 -16.19
CA TYR A 140 -1.34 2.36 -16.82
C TYR A 140 -1.79 1.32 -15.80
N ILE A 141 -3.07 1.31 -15.45
CA ILE A 141 -3.61 0.37 -14.46
C ILE A 141 -4.74 -0.41 -15.13
N ASP A 142 -4.44 -1.66 -15.43
CA ASP A 142 -5.45 -2.60 -15.91
C ASP A 142 -6.31 -3.09 -14.74
N GLU A 143 -7.59 -3.34 -15.01
CA GLU A 143 -8.57 -3.74 -13.99
C GLU A 143 -8.57 -2.84 -12.74
N PHE A 144 -8.50 -1.53 -12.94
CA PHE A 144 -8.43 -0.53 -11.87
C PHE A 144 -9.40 -0.77 -10.70
N PRO A 145 -10.66 -1.24 -10.88
CA PRO A 145 -11.58 -1.50 -9.77
C PRO A 145 -11.04 -2.45 -8.68
N LEU A 146 -10.06 -3.30 -8.99
CA LEU A 146 -9.42 -4.19 -8.01
C LEU A 146 -8.62 -3.41 -6.95
N TYR A 147 -8.18 -2.20 -7.28
CA TYR A 147 -7.23 -1.40 -6.50
C TYR A 147 -7.82 -0.10 -5.96
N VAL A 148 -9.13 0.12 -6.12
CA VAL A 148 -9.79 1.35 -5.66
C VAL A 148 -9.76 1.45 -4.14
N ASN A 149 -9.20 2.55 -3.66
CA ASN A 149 -9.27 2.98 -2.26
C ASN A 149 -9.20 4.52 -2.22
N LYS A 150 -9.38 5.12 -1.05
CA LYS A 150 -9.36 6.59 -0.90
C LYS A 150 -8.05 7.23 -1.37
N ASP A 151 -6.93 6.56 -1.19
CA ASP A 151 -5.61 7.09 -1.59
C ASP A 151 -5.44 7.15 -3.12
N THR A 152 -6.14 6.30 -3.88
CA THR A 152 -6.07 6.30 -5.34
C THR A 152 -6.81 7.49 -5.99
N GLU A 153 -7.58 8.26 -5.23
CA GLU A 153 -8.22 9.49 -5.71
C GLU A 153 -7.19 10.51 -6.21
N ALA A 154 -6.01 10.54 -5.60
CA ALA A 154 -4.92 11.43 -5.98
C ALA A 154 -4.50 11.29 -7.47
N PHE A 155 -4.71 10.12 -8.08
CA PHE A 155 -4.41 9.88 -9.49
C PHE A 155 -5.23 10.77 -10.43
N PHE A 156 -6.45 11.08 -10.04
CA PHE A 156 -7.38 11.88 -10.85
C PHE A 156 -7.34 13.35 -10.47
N THR A 157 -7.04 13.66 -9.22
CA THR A 157 -7.15 15.04 -8.69
C THR A 157 -5.81 15.77 -8.63
N LEU A 158 -4.68 15.07 -8.38
CA LEU A 158 -3.39 15.68 -8.11
C LEU A 158 -2.31 15.40 -9.15
N PHE A 159 -2.31 14.23 -9.78
CA PHE A 159 -1.19 13.77 -10.62
C PHE A 159 -0.84 14.69 -11.78
N ARG A 160 -1.82 15.40 -12.33
CA ARG A 160 -1.58 16.39 -13.37
C ARG A 160 -0.54 17.44 -12.97
N LYS A 161 -0.60 17.95 -11.74
CA LYS A 161 0.37 18.92 -11.21
C LYS A 161 1.79 18.38 -11.15
N TYR A 162 1.93 17.07 -11.07
CA TYR A 162 3.20 16.36 -11.06
C TYR A 162 3.64 15.86 -12.44
N ARG A 163 2.95 16.33 -13.49
CA ARG A 163 3.18 15.90 -14.88
C ARG A 163 3.12 14.38 -15.06
N CYS A 164 2.17 13.77 -14.36
CA CYS A 164 1.89 12.35 -14.45
C CYS A 164 0.47 12.13 -14.98
N GLY A 165 0.35 11.43 -16.11
CA GLY A 165 -0.92 11.01 -16.69
C GLY A 165 -1.37 9.67 -16.13
N THR A 166 -2.68 9.47 -16.01
CA THR A 166 -3.27 8.20 -15.56
C THR A 166 -4.15 7.63 -16.65
N LEU A 167 -3.93 6.38 -17.01
CA LEU A 167 -4.78 5.59 -17.89
C LEU A 167 -5.24 4.37 -17.11
N ILE A 168 -6.55 4.17 -17.07
CA ILE A 168 -7.17 3.03 -16.37
C ILE A 168 -8.07 2.25 -17.32
N THR A 169 -8.19 0.96 -17.10
CA THR A 169 -9.21 0.14 -17.75
C THR A 169 -10.24 -0.32 -16.73
N ILE A 170 -11.50 -0.34 -17.16
CA ILE A 170 -12.64 -0.76 -16.35
C ILE A 170 -13.57 -1.56 -17.27
N GLN A 171 -13.90 -2.77 -16.88
CA GLN A 171 -14.83 -3.60 -17.64
C GLN A 171 -16.28 -3.14 -17.48
N ASN A 172 -16.65 -2.71 -16.27
CA ASN A 172 -17.99 -2.23 -15.97
C ASN A 172 -17.96 -1.20 -14.83
N LEU A 173 -18.56 -0.04 -15.04
CA LEU A 173 -18.65 1.03 -14.04
C LEU A 173 -19.34 0.60 -12.74
N SER A 174 -20.22 -0.39 -12.78
CA SER A 174 -20.86 -0.92 -11.58
C SER A 174 -19.86 -1.59 -10.61
N GLN A 175 -18.66 -1.98 -11.09
CA GLN A 175 -17.62 -2.53 -10.21
C GLN A 175 -17.13 -1.49 -9.19
N LEU A 176 -17.16 -0.21 -9.54
CA LEU A 176 -16.77 0.90 -8.66
C LEU A 176 -17.82 1.14 -7.54
N THR A 177 -19.07 0.78 -7.79
CA THR A 177 -20.16 1.03 -6.84
C THR A 177 -20.47 -0.15 -5.91
N LYS A 178 -19.79 -1.29 -6.08
CA LYS A 178 -19.96 -2.46 -5.19
C LYS A 178 -19.69 -2.14 -3.72
N ASN A 179 -18.68 -1.31 -3.46
CA ASN A 179 -18.41 -0.81 -2.12
C ASN A 179 -19.09 0.55 -1.94
N LYS A 180 -20.14 0.61 -1.12
CA LYS A 180 -20.90 1.85 -0.87
C LYS A 180 -20.02 3.02 -0.40
N SER A 181 -18.96 2.74 0.37
CA SER A 181 -18.04 3.80 0.85
C SER A 181 -17.17 4.40 -0.25
N LEU A 182 -17.06 3.74 -1.40
CA LEU A 182 -16.27 4.14 -2.56
C LEU A 182 -17.13 4.43 -3.80
N ALA A 183 -18.45 4.42 -3.67
CA ALA A 183 -19.38 4.62 -4.79
C ALA A 183 -19.18 6.00 -5.48
N TYR A 184 -18.77 7.01 -4.73
CA TYR A 184 -18.44 8.34 -5.25
C TYR A 184 -17.26 8.34 -6.24
N PHE A 185 -16.42 7.30 -6.22
CA PHE A 185 -15.29 7.16 -7.14
C PHE A 185 -15.72 7.13 -8.61
N LYS A 186 -16.90 6.60 -8.90
CA LYS A 186 -17.48 6.66 -10.25
C LYS A 186 -17.54 8.11 -10.75
N ASP A 187 -18.05 9.00 -9.93
CA ASP A 187 -18.20 10.41 -10.28
C ASP A 187 -16.84 11.12 -10.36
N VAL A 188 -15.93 10.81 -9.44
CA VAL A 188 -14.54 11.31 -9.48
C VAL A 188 -13.86 10.95 -10.80
N ILE A 189 -13.94 9.70 -11.21
CA ILE A 189 -13.32 9.23 -12.46
C ILE A 189 -13.97 9.94 -13.66
N ILE A 190 -15.30 9.91 -13.78
CA ILE A 190 -16.01 10.49 -14.92
C ILE A 190 -15.73 11.99 -15.04
N THR A 191 -15.73 12.71 -13.92
CA THR A 191 -15.53 14.18 -13.91
C THR A 191 -14.10 14.58 -14.25
N ASN A 192 -13.10 13.79 -13.80
CA ASN A 192 -11.69 14.14 -13.97
C ASN A 192 -11.02 13.48 -15.20
N THR A 193 -11.69 12.53 -15.85
CA THR A 193 -11.16 11.87 -17.05
C THR A 193 -11.63 12.62 -18.30
N LYS A 194 -10.70 13.30 -18.98
CA LYS A 194 -11.00 14.10 -20.19
C LYS A 194 -11.19 13.25 -21.45
N THR A 195 -10.52 12.12 -21.54
CA THR A 195 -10.61 11.22 -22.68
C THR A 195 -11.18 9.89 -22.21
N GLN A 196 -12.29 9.48 -22.81
CA GLN A 196 -12.96 8.22 -22.51
C GLN A 196 -13.10 7.43 -23.82
N ILE A 197 -12.65 6.18 -23.79
CA ILE A 197 -12.75 5.27 -24.92
C ILE A 197 -13.67 4.13 -24.49
N LEU A 198 -14.75 3.96 -25.22
CA LEU A 198 -15.77 2.96 -24.94
C LEU A 198 -15.73 1.87 -26.02
N PHE A 199 -15.66 0.62 -25.60
CA PHE A 199 -15.68 -0.53 -26.48
C PHE A 199 -16.98 -1.31 -26.27
N GLY A 200 -17.67 -1.65 -27.35
CA GLY A 200 -18.91 -2.45 -27.34
C GLY A 200 -20.20 -1.63 -27.24
N ASP A 201 -21.32 -2.31 -27.36
CA ASP A 201 -22.66 -1.71 -27.22
C ASP A 201 -22.94 -1.38 -25.76
N MET A 202 -22.67 -0.14 -25.39
CA MET A 202 -23.17 0.39 -24.12
C MET A 202 -24.66 0.68 -24.30
N THR A 203 -25.48 -0.28 -23.97
CA THR A 203 -26.90 0.03 -23.64
C THR A 203 -26.84 1.03 -22.48
N ALA A 204 -27.38 2.22 -22.75
CA ALA A 204 -27.53 3.27 -21.74
C ALA A 204 -28.27 2.69 -20.53
N GLN A 205 -27.58 2.52 -19.42
CA GLN A 205 -28.16 2.25 -18.11
C GLN A 205 -27.91 3.46 -17.20
#